data_9c5e9554570ff526269a11cf224ee687
#
_entry.id   9c5e9554570ff526269a11cf224ee687
#
_cell.length_a   1.000
_cell.length_b   1.000
_cell.length_c   1.000
_cell.angle_alpha   90.00
_cell.angle_beta   90.00
_cell.angle_gamma   90.00
#
_symmetry.space_group_name_H-M   'P 1'
#
loop_
_entity.id
_entity.type
_entity.pdbx_description
1 polymer ?
#
loop_
_entity_poly.entity_id
_entity_poly.type
_entity_poly.pdbx_seq_one_letter_code
_entity_poly.pdbx_strand_id
1 'polypeptide(L)'
;QQGRPYSARKGLVPEVCGIPGKEGRAAMKKLHRGGNPDGEPLSAGRVEYLEAARQRVRRRRLRRTAIILAALILVTLFATGAVGASIARVKDMVDTVHIALSPAVGWPQQTGLGELAAVQPMSGSFVAMDEDACAVYSLGGTRLASIQSGYARPALAAGKTRFVLYNRSGNELRVESRTQNLYSKTLENSIYLCAMSDTGTLAVATDSADSTARLTVYTSTMSEQLHWDMTGPQGTPVRMAFAADSRRLAVAAVTSSAGQLQANLFVLNLAQGDPVQLSSGDSVPQWLGWLNNDTVLAVYENCAVVYGADGGERGRFDLGGGSLVSVSQDGANAALLLENGQVCTAVLLDKDLNVQYSGNGPAANQILRRG
;
A
#
# COMPACT_ATOMS: atom_id res chain seq x y z
N GLN A 1 11.15 60.28 -30.02
CA GLN A 1 10.30 60.87 -31.11
C GLN A 1 8.99 60.06 -31.07
N GLN A 2 7.96 60.74 -30.60
CA GLN A 2 6.71 61.05 -31.26
C GLN A 2 5.84 59.79 -31.56
N GLY A 3 4.62 59.65 -31.19
CA GLY A 3 3.64 60.63 -30.73
C GLY A 3 2.29 59.90 -30.60
N ARG A 4 1.45 60.43 -29.80
CA ARG A 4 0.02 60.16 -29.51
C ARG A 4 -0.89 60.20 -30.78
N PRO A 5 -2.25 60.05 -30.73
CA PRO A 5 -3.13 59.93 -29.55
C PRO A 5 -4.41 59.00 -29.69
N TYR A 6 -5.07 58.78 -28.58
CA TYR A 6 -6.50 58.75 -28.29
C TYR A 6 -7.54 58.53 -29.40
N SER A 7 -8.45 57.56 -29.14
CA SER A 7 -9.87 57.80 -29.40
C SER A 7 -10.73 56.99 -28.41
N ALA A 8 -11.48 57.75 -27.62
CA ALA A 8 -12.56 57.29 -26.76
C ALA A 8 -13.79 56.94 -27.60
N ARG A 9 -14.47 55.84 -27.28
CA ARG A 9 -15.91 55.68 -27.59
C ARG A 9 -16.67 55.30 -26.33
N LYS A 10 -17.60 56.17 -26.05
CA LYS A 10 -18.64 56.17 -25.02
C LYS A 10 -19.54 54.92 -25.10
N GLY A 11 -19.85 54.35 -23.99
CA GLY A 11 -21.10 54.17 -23.33
C GLY A 11 -22.20 53.38 -24.05
N LEU A 12 -22.57 52.31 -23.42
CA LEU A 12 -23.99 51.88 -23.35
C LEU A 12 -24.14 51.02 -22.10
N VAL A 13 -24.83 51.57 -21.11
CA VAL A 13 -25.32 50.91 -19.92
C VAL A 13 -26.61 50.19 -20.32
N PRO A 14 -26.81 48.93 -20.09
CA PRO A 14 -28.15 48.34 -20.12
C PRO A 14 -28.85 48.59 -18.79
N GLU A 15 -30.03 49.11 -18.89
CA GLU A 15 -31.00 49.39 -17.85
C GLU A 15 -31.25 48.19 -16.92
N VAL A 16 -31.29 48.51 -15.64
CA VAL A 16 -31.78 47.68 -14.57
C VAL A 16 -33.30 47.50 -14.75
N CYS A 17 -33.72 46.32 -15.13
CA CYS A 17 -35.12 45.92 -15.18
C CYS A 17 -35.68 45.77 -13.76
N GLY A 18 -36.68 46.59 -13.46
CA GLY A 18 -37.25 46.83 -12.16
C GLY A 18 -37.84 45.61 -11.47
N ILE A 19 -37.76 45.67 -10.16
CA ILE A 19 -38.42 44.77 -9.20
C ILE A 19 -39.94 45.02 -9.32
N PRO A 20 -40.80 44.00 -9.57
CA PRO A 20 -42.22 44.21 -9.57
C PRO A 20 -42.73 44.48 -8.14
N GLY A 21 -43.46 45.55 -8.01
CA GLY A 21 -44.01 46.12 -6.81
C GLY A 21 -44.97 45.20 -6.04
N LYS A 22 -45.31 45.69 -4.87
CA LYS A 22 -46.10 45.10 -3.81
C LYS A 22 -47.54 44.64 -4.14
N GLU A 23 -47.99 44.63 -5.36
CA GLU A 23 -49.36 44.24 -5.74
C GLU A 23 -49.58 42.72 -5.88
N GLY A 24 -48.57 41.91 -5.99
CA GLY A 24 -48.68 40.43 -6.08
C GLY A 24 -49.06 39.73 -4.75
N ARG A 25 -48.98 40.43 -3.62
CA ARG A 25 -49.31 39.85 -2.30
C ARG A 25 -50.79 40.01 -1.88
N ALA A 26 -51.54 40.88 -2.51
CA ALA A 26 -52.97 41.10 -2.19
C ALA A 26 -53.89 40.09 -2.86
N ALA A 27 -53.49 39.53 -4.02
CA ALA A 27 -54.34 38.56 -4.73
C ALA A 27 -54.35 37.16 -4.09
N MET A 28 -53.37 36.85 -3.22
CA MET A 28 -53.31 35.52 -2.56
C MET A 28 -54.07 35.42 -1.23
N LYS A 29 -54.63 36.54 -0.74
CA LYS A 29 -55.38 36.60 0.53
C LYS A 29 -56.90 36.60 0.36
N LYS A 30 -57.43 36.64 -0.88
CA LYS A 30 -58.85 36.66 -1.18
C LYS A 30 -59.46 35.31 -1.57
N LEU A 31 -58.71 34.23 -1.55
CA LEU A 31 -59.17 32.87 -1.91
C LEU A 31 -59.50 31.99 -0.68
N HIS A 32 -59.70 32.62 0.49
CA HIS A 32 -59.96 31.83 1.73
C HIS A 32 -61.27 32.22 2.44
N ARG A 33 -62.24 32.79 1.71
CA ARG A 33 -63.61 33.00 2.28
C ARG A 33 -64.67 32.85 1.18
N GLY A 34 -64.91 31.63 0.81
CA GLY A 34 -66.08 31.19 0.05
C GLY A 34 -66.45 29.82 0.55
N GLY A 35 -67.18 29.74 1.65
CA GLY A 35 -67.83 28.51 2.07
C GLY A 35 -68.88 28.13 1.04
N ASN A 36 -68.76 26.94 0.47
CA ASN A 36 -69.80 26.35 -0.37
C ASN A 36 -70.81 25.67 0.58
N PRO A 37 -72.09 26.09 0.56
CA PRO A 37 -73.08 25.49 1.48
C PRO A 37 -73.62 24.13 1.01
N ASP A 38 -73.20 23.63 -0.15
CA ASP A 38 -73.66 22.35 -0.67
C ASP A 38 -72.53 21.31 -0.62
N GLY A 39 -72.67 20.34 0.30
CA GLY A 39 -71.75 19.27 0.55
C GLY A 39 -71.80 18.23 -0.57
N GLU A 40 -71.22 18.57 -1.75
CA GLU A 40 -70.91 17.58 -2.75
C GLU A 40 -69.57 16.89 -2.40
N PRO A 41 -69.51 15.56 -2.37
CA PRO A 41 -68.26 14.85 -2.13
C PRO A 41 -67.27 15.17 -3.25
N LEU A 42 -66.08 15.67 -2.88
CA LEU A 42 -64.97 15.89 -3.78
C LEU A 42 -64.82 14.68 -4.69
N SER A 43 -65.02 14.88 -6.00
CA SER A 43 -64.93 13.80 -6.99
C SER A 43 -63.58 13.04 -6.85
N ALA A 44 -63.63 11.70 -6.89
CA ALA A 44 -62.49 10.81 -6.69
C ALA A 44 -61.23 11.23 -7.49
N GLY A 45 -61.42 11.82 -8.67
CA GLY A 45 -60.32 12.31 -9.51
C GLY A 45 -59.55 13.51 -8.93
N ARG A 46 -60.17 14.31 -8.03
CA ARG A 46 -59.50 15.45 -7.38
C ARG A 46 -58.58 14.98 -6.24
N VAL A 47 -58.98 13.92 -5.55
CA VAL A 47 -58.18 13.28 -4.49
C VAL A 47 -56.97 12.58 -5.08
N GLU A 48 -57.15 11.81 -6.16
CA GLU A 48 -56.04 11.17 -6.88
C GLU A 48 -55.00 12.16 -7.42
N TYR A 49 -55.44 13.29 -7.97
CA TYR A 49 -54.54 14.34 -8.45
C TYR A 49 -53.68 14.97 -7.33
N LEU A 50 -54.31 15.20 -6.15
CA LEU A 50 -53.60 15.75 -4.99
C LEU A 50 -52.59 14.74 -4.39
N GLU A 51 -52.92 13.47 -4.37
CA GLU A 51 -52.00 12.40 -3.95
C GLU A 51 -50.84 12.24 -4.90
N ALA A 52 -51.08 12.23 -6.21
CA ALA A 52 -50.04 12.19 -7.22
C ALA A 52 -49.11 13.42 -7.16
N ALA A 53 -49.65 14.61 -6.88
CA ALA A 53 -48.86 15.81 -6.71
C ALA A 53 -48.01 15.77 -5.42
N ARG A 54 -48.57 15.27 -4.30
CA ARG A 54 -47.82 15.05 -3.04
C ARG A 54 -46.71 14.03 -3.22
N GLN A 55 -46.94 12.93 -3.94
CA GLN A 55 -45.90 11.91 -4.25
C GLN A 55 -44.79 12.49 -5.11
N ARG A 56 -45.10 13.33 -6.10
CA ARG A 56 -44.05 13.99 -6.95
C ARG A 56 -43.19 14.94 -6.11
N VAL A 57 -43.78 15.73 -5.22
CA VAL A 57 -43.06 16.64 -4.32
C VAL A 57 -42.18 15.84 -3.33
N ARG A 58 -42.74 14.75 -2.76
CA ARG A 58 -41.99 13.85 -1.85
C ARG A 58 -40.81 13.19 -2.54
N ARG A 59 -40.99 12.69 -3.78
CA ARG A 59 -39.89 12.12 -4.60
C ARG A 59 -38.85 13.18 -4.93
N ARG A 60 -39.20 14.42 -5.24
CA ARG A 60 -38.25 15.51 -5.49
C ARG A 60 -37.50 15.90 -4.21
N ARG A 61 -38.13 15.93 -3.06
CA ARG A 61 -37.45 16.18 -1.76
C ARG A 61 -36.50 15.03 -1.44
N LEU A 62 -36.94 13.77 -1.56
CA LEU A 62 -36.08 12.59 -1.35
C LEU A 62 -34.88 12.57 -2.28
N ARG A 63 -35.05 12.91 -3.57
CA ARG A 63 -33.90 13.02 -4.49
C ARG A 63 -32.92 14.13 -4.09
N ARG A 64 -33.43 15.29 -3.66
CA ARG A 64 -32.58 16.40 -3.20
C ARG A 64 -31.84 16.04 -1.90
N THR A 65 -32.49 15.43 -0.95
CA THR A 65 -31.85 14.97 0.29
C THR A 65 -30.82 13.87 0.01
N ALA A 66 -31.11 12.93 -0.89
CA ALA A 66 -30.16 11.91 -1.31
C ALA A 66 -28.92 12.50 -2.00
N ILE A 67 -29.09 13.52 -2.87
CA ILE A 67 -27.98 14.22 -3.52
C ILE A 67 -27.13 14.97 -2.49
N ILE A 68 -27.76 15.67 -1.54
CA ILE A 68 -27.05 16.39 -0.47
C ILE A 68 -26.26 15.41 0.40
N LEU A 69 -26.88 14.28 0.77
CA LEU A 69 -26.22 13.24 1.56
C LEU A 69 -25.04 12.62 0.81
N ALA A 70 -25.23 12.32 -0.48
CA ALA A 70 -24.17 11.81 -1.34
C ALA A 70 -23.01 12.81 -1.49
N ALA A 71 -23.32 14.11 -1.64
CA ALA A 71 -22.32 15.16 -1.68
C ALA A 71 -21.56 15.30 -0.36
N LEU A 72 -22.25 15.19 0.77
CA LEU A 72 -21.65 15.24 2.10
C LEU A 72 -20.72 14.03 2.34
N ILE A 73 -21.16 12.83 1.95
CA ILE A 73 -20.33 11.62 1.98
C ILE A 73 -19.09 11.79 1.08
N LEU A 74 -19.26 12.34 -0.11
CA LEU A 74 -18.15 12.58 -1.03
C LEU A 74 -17.13 13.57 -0.44
N VAL A 75 -17.60 14.65 0.18
CA VAL A 75 -16.73 15.64 0.83
C VAL A 75 -15.98 15.04 2.02
N THR A 76 -16.66 14.24 2.85
CA THR A 76 -15.99 13.56 3.98
C THR A 76 -14.96 12.54 3.50
N LEU A 77 -15.26 11.77 2.46
CA LEU A 77 -14.31 10.85 1.84
C LEU A 77 -13.10 11.58 1.24
N PHE A 78 -13.32 12.75 0.64
CA PHE A 78 -12.24 13.60 0.11
C PHE A 78 -11.37 14.16 1.24
N ALA A 79 -11.99 14.69 2.29
CA ALA A 79 -11.31 15.28 3.45
C ALA A 79 -10.48 14.25 4.24
N THR A 80 -10.91 12.98 4.29
CA THR A 80 -10.22 11.89 4.97
C THR A 80 -9.14 11.21 4.11
N GLY A 81 -8.95 11.62 2.85
CA GLY A 81 -8.02 10.96 1.92
C GLY A 81 -8.46 9.56 1.45
N ALA A 82 -9.61 9.08 1.93
CA ALA A 82 -10.13 7.74 1.61
C ALA A 82 -10.44 7.56 0.11
N VAL A 83 -10.70 8.64 -0.61
CA VAL A 83 -10.93 8.61 -2.07
C VAL A 83 -9.67 8.17 -2.81
N GLY A 84 -8.49 8.72 -2.44
CA GLY A 84 -7.22 8.35 -3.06
C GLY A 84 -6.89 6.87 -2.87
N ALA A 85 -7.04 6.37 -1.64
CA ALA A 85 -6.81 4.96 -1.33
C ALA A 85 -7.82 4.03 -2.03
N SER A 86 -9.08 4.46 -2.18
CA SER A 86 -10.10 3.70 -2.91
C SER A 86 -9.82 3.64 -4.40
N ILE A 87 -9.42 4.76 -5.03
CA ILE A 87 -9.03 4.81 -6.44
C ILE A 87 -7.79 3.93 -6.69
N ALA A 88 -6.82 3.96 -5.79
CA ALA A 88 -5.63 3.13 -5.88
C ALA A 88 -5.97 1.62 -5.87
N ARG A 89 -6.88 1.20 -4.98
CA ARG A 89 -7.36 -0.21 -4.93
C ARG A 89 -8.13 -0.61 -6.18
N VAL A 90 -8.95 0.28 -6.73
CA VAL A 90 -9.68 0.03 -7.99
C VAL A 90 -8.72 -0.15 -9.15
N LYS A 91 -7.68 0.69 -9.25
CA LYS A 91 -6.62 0.53 -10.27
C LYS A 91 -5.91 -0.82 -10.13
N ASP A 92 -5.51 -1.20 -8.92
CA ASP A 92 -4.85 -2.49 -8.66
C ASP A 92 -5.77 -3.68 -9.02
N MET A 93 -7.08 -3.54 -8.80
CA MET A 93 -8.07 -4.54 -9.20
C MET A 93 -8.21 -4.64 -10.72
N VAL A 94 -8.27 -3.51 -11.42
CA VAL A 94 -8.31 -3.46 -12.89
C VAL A 94 -7.06 -4.09 -13.49
N ASP A 95 -5.88 -3.77 -12.96
CA ASP A 95 -4.62 -4.40 -13.35
C ASP A 95 -4.66 -5.92 -13.14
N THR A 96 -5.22 -6.38 -12.02
CA THR A 96 -5.35 -7.81 -11.73
C THR A 96 -6.22 -8.54 -12.76
N VAL A 97 -7.36 -7.95 -13.11
CA VAL A 97 -8.26 -8.51 -14.14
C VAL A 97 -7.59 -8.48 -15.51
N HIS A 98 -6.91 -7.40 -15.85
CA HIS A 98 -6.18 -7.28 -17.14
C HIS A 98 -5.08 -8.34 -17.24
N ILE A 99 -4.32 -8.57 -16.18
CA ILE A 99 -3.26 -9.60 -16.15
C ILE A 99 -3.86 -11.00 -16.26
N ALA A 100 -4.97 -11.27 -15.55
CA ALA A 100 -5.65 -12.57 -15.62
C ALA A 100 -6.23 -12.87 -17.00
N LEU A 101 -6.62 -11.84 -17.75
CA LEU A 101 -7.14 -11.95 -19.12
C LEU A 101 -6.03 -11.86 -20.17
N SER A 102 -4.79 -11.58 -19.80
CA SER A 102 -3.68 -11.52 -20.76
C SER A 102 -3.40 -12.91 -21.35
N PRO A 103 -3.17 -13.02 -22.67
CA PRO A 103 -2.89 -14.30 -23.29
C PRO A 103 -1.60 -14.88 -22.72
N ALA A 104 -1.62 -16.18 -22.40
CA ALA A 104 -0.41 -16.88 -21.98
C ALA A 104 0.48 -17.14 -23.20
N VAL A 105 1.71 -16.66 -23.15
CA VAL A 105 2.73 -16.90 -24.19
C VAL A 105 3.49 -18.20 -23.92
N GLY A 106 3.48 -18.65 -22.66
CA GLY A 106 4.17 -19.86 -22.21
C GLY A 106 5.64 -19.61 -21.82
N TRP A 107 6.25 -20.61 -21.20
CA TRP A 107 7.65 -20.65 -20.80
C TRP A 107 8.38 -21.74 -21.56
N PRO A 108 9.71 -21.63 -21.86
CA PRO A 108 10.63 -20.55 -21.45
C PRO A 108 10.51 -19.28 -22.29
N GLN A 109 10.83 -18.12 -21.69
CA GLN A 109 10.93 -16.81 -22.34
C GLN A 109 12.31 -16.20 -22.16
N GLN A 110 12.81 -15.52 -23.20
CA GLN A 110 14.02 -14.69 -23.07
C GLN A 110 13.61 -13.36 -22.39
N THR A 111 14.17 -13.13 -21.21
CA THR A 111 13.84 -11.94 -20.42
C THR A 111 14.50 -10.69 -20.95
N GLY A 112 15.66 -10.81 -21.61
CA GLY A 112 16.50 -9.68 -22.00
C GLY A 112 17.21 -9.03 -20.83
N LEU A 113 17.13 -9.63 -19.63
CA LEU A 113 17.88 -9.26 -18.44
C LEU A 113 19.21 -9.99 -18.43
N GLY A 114 20.22 -9.37 -17.80
CA GLY A 114 21.52 -9.99 -17.53
C GLY A 114 21.45 -11.00 -16.39
N GLU A 115 22.48 -11.02 -15.54
CA GLU A 115 22.48 -11.82 -14.32
C GLU A 115 21.43 -11.28 -13.33
N LEU A 116 20.53 -12.16 -12.90
CA LEU A 116 19.44 -11.74 -12.03
C LEU A 116 19.93 -11.44 -10.61
N ALA A 117 19.79 -10.19 -10.20
CA ALA A 117 20.09 -9.73 -8.85
C ALA A 117 18.93 -9.99 -7.87
N ALA A 118 17.68 -9.95 -8.35
CA ALA A 118 16.50 -10.19 -7.53
C ALA A 118 15.34 -10.72 -8.35
N VAL A 119 14.56 -11.63 -7.74
CA VAL A 119 13.25 -12.07 -8.25
C VAL A 119 12.28 -12.07 -7.09
N GLN A 120 11.15 -11.35 -7.22
CA GLN A 120 10.13 -11.29 -6.17
C GLN A 120 8.75 -11.60 -6.73
N PRO A 121 7.99 -12.47 -6.05
CA PRO A 121 6.64 -12.81 -6.46
C PRO A 121 5.66 -11.67 -6.19
N MET A 122 4.66 -11.57 -7.06
CA MET A 122 3.51 -10.68 -6.94
C MET A 122 2.24 -11.46 -7.26
N SER A 123 1.07 -10.88 -7.01
CA SER A 123 -0.20 -11.55 -7.31
C SER A 123 -0.35 -11.76 -8.82
N GLY A 124 -0.36 -13.03 -9.28
CA GLY A 124 -0.49 -13.40 -10.69
C GLY A 124 0.69 -13.02 -11.59
N SER A 125 1.82 -12.61 -11.00
CA SER A 125 3.00 -12.12 -11.70
C SER A 125 4.24 -12.24 -10.83
N PHE A 126 5.39 -11.90 -11.38
CA PHE A 126 6.63 -11.69 -10.64
C PHE A 126 7.44 -10.55 -11.28
N VAL A 127 8.29 -9.93 -10.50
CA VAL A 127 9.26 -8.95 -10.97
C VAL A 127 10.66 -9.56 -10.86
N ALA A 128 11.43 -9.46 -11.94
CA ALA A 128 12.83 -9.84 -12.00
C ALA A 128 13.67 -8.60 -12.28
N MET A 129 14.82 -8.49 -11.65
CA MET A 129 15.73 -7.35 -11.76
C MET A 129 17.16 -7.84 -11.93
N ASP A 130 17.91 -7.20 -12.83
CA ASP A 130 19.35 -7.22 -12.92
C ASP A 130 19.97 -5.88 -12.45
N GLU A 131 21.21 -5.62 -12.76
CA GLU A 131 21.89 -4.38 -12.37
C GLU A 131 21.33 -3.13 -13.07
N ASP A 132 20.80 -3.25 -14.28
CA ASP A 132 20.42 -2.11 -15.12
C ASP A 132 18.91 -1.95 -15.28
N ALA A 133 18.17 -3.05 -15.19
CA ALA A 133 16.74 -3.07 -15.55
C ALA A 133 15.93 -3.99 -14.64
N CYS A 134 14.63 -3.77 -14.62
CA CYS A 134 13.67 -4.75 -14.11
C CYS A 134 12.54 -5.00 -15.12
N ALA A 135 12.03 -6.22 -15.09
CA ALA A 135 10.92 -6.64 -15.93
C ALA A 135 9.87 -7.36 -15.10
N VAL A 136 8.61 -7.09 -15.40
CA VAL A 136 7.46 -7.75 -14.77
C VAL A 136 6.87 -8.72 -15.76
N TYR A 137 6.65 -9.95 -15.31
CA TYR A 137 6.05 -11.02 -16.11
C TYR A 137 4.80 -11.58 -15.43
N SER A 138 3.79 -11.90 -16.22
CA SER A 138 2.69 -12.73 -15.76
C SER A 138 3.17 -14.17 -15.52
N LEU A 139 2.45 -14.96 -14.72
CA LEU A 139 2.73 -16.39 -14.58
C LEU A 139 2.60 -17.16 -15.91
N GLY A 140 1.83 -16.63 -16.87
CA GLY A 140 1.69 -17.15 -18.22
C GLY A 140 2.82 -16.80 -19.19
N GLY A 141 3.89 -16.09 -18.73
CA GLY A 141 5.05 -15.76 -19.55
C GLY A 141 4.92 -14.44 -20.34
N THR A 142 3.83 -13.70 -20.18
CA THR A 142 3.67 -12.41 -20.86
C THR A 142 4.43 -11.32 -20.11
N ARG A 143 5.26 -10.56 -20.81
CA ARG A 143 5.95 -9.40 -20.24
C ARG A 143 4.98 -8.23 -20.10
N LEU A 144 4.74 -7.81 -18.85
CA LEU A 144 3.80 -6.75 -18.49
C LEU A 144 4.45 -5.36 -18.47
N ALA A 145 5.68 -5.29 -17.99
CA ALA A 145 6.46 -4.04 -17.95
C ALA A 145 7.97 -4.34 -18.13
N SER A 146 8.70 -3.34 -18.63
CA SER A 146 10.15 -3.32 -18.68
C SER A 146 10.62 -1.91 -18.31
N ILE A 147 11.51 -1.81 -17.34
CA ILE A 147 11.88 -0.55 -16.67
C ILE A 147 13.40 -0.52 -16.59
N GLN A 148 14.00 0.52 -17.15
CA GLN A 148 15.41 0.82 -16.90
C GLN A 148 15.55 1.43 -15.51
N SER A 149 16.43 0.92 -14.67
CA SER A 149 16.61 1.43 -13.33
C SER A 149 17.23 2.83 -13.33
N GLY A 150 18.29 3.01 -14.08
CA GLY A 150 19.07 4.24 -14.09
C GLY A 150 19.78 4.53 -12.76
N TYR A 151 19.77 3.58 -11.82
CA TYR A 151 20.33 3.71 -10.48
C TYR A 151 21.69 3.04 -10.39
N ALA A 152 22.60 3.63 -9.62
CA ALA A 152 23.93 3.07 -9.42
C ALA A 152 23.92 1.78 -8.58
N ARG A 153 22.97 1.64 -7.67
CA ARG A 153 22.77 0.46 -6.82
C ARG A 153 21.29 0.14 -6.73
N PRO A 154 20.67 -0.39 -7.79
CA PRO A 154 19.26 -0.70 -7.79
C PRO A 154 18.94 -1.78 -6.76
N ALA A 155 17.84 -1.60 -6.06
CA ALA A 155 17.28 -2.57 -5.14
C ALA A 155 15.76 -2.59 -5.25
N LEU A 156 15.18 -3.73 -4.93
CA LEU A 156 13.79 -4.05 -5.15
C LEU A 156 13.12 -4.54 -3.87
N ALA A 157 11.91 -4.06 -3.57
CA ALA A 157 11.02 -4.67 -2.59
C ALA A 157 9.60 -4.71 -3.16
N ALA A 158 8.97 -5.88 -3.16
CA ALA A 158 7.65 -6.09 -3.73
C ALA A 158 6.62 -6.50 -2.67
N GLY A 159 5.40 -5.99 -2.83
CA GLY A 159 4.18 -6.49 -2.24
C GLY A 159 3.34 -7.23 -3.30
N LYS A 160 2.04 -7.47 -3.02
CA LYS A 160 1.19 -8.25 -3.94
C LYS A 160 0.90 -7.55 -5.27
N THR A 161 0.71 -6.23 -5.27
CA THR A 161 0.25 -5.50 -6.47
C THR A 161 1.21 -4.42 -6.92
N ARG A 162 2.19 -4.07 -6.08
CA ARG A 162 3.14 -2.98 -6.29
C ARG A 162 4.51 -3.38 -5.81
N PHE A 163 5.53 -2.72 -6.35
CA PHE A 163 6.89 -2.82 -5.89
C PHE A 163 7.56 -1.45 -5.87
N VAL A 164 8.59 -1.32 -5.07
CA VAL A 164 9.46 -0.17 -5.05
C VAL A 164 10.81 -0.56 -5.65
N LEU A 165 11.26 0.23 -6.62
CA LEU A 165 12.62 0.22 -7.15
C LEU A 165 13.32 1.45 -6.57
N TYR A 166 14.44 1.27 -5.89
CA TYR A 166 15.15 2.35 -5.22
C TYR A 166 16.64 2.26 -5.38
N ASN A 167 17.32 3.40 -5.29
CA ASN A 167 18.77 3.51 -5.32
C ASN A 167 19.32 3.33 -3.90
N ARG A 168 19.91 2.17 -3.59
CA ARG A 168 20.54 1.93 -2.28
C ARG A 168 21.74 2.87 -2.11
N SER A 169 21.84 3.55 -0.98
CA SER A 169 22.82 4.60 -0.69
C SER A 169 22.71 5.84 -1.60
N GLY A 170 21.67 5.91 -2.45
CA GLY A 170 21.18 7.11 -3.11
C GLY A 170 19.89 7.56 -2.43
N ASN A 171 19.18 8.51 -3.02
CA ASN A 171 17.99 9.12 -2.44
C ASN A 171 16.76 9.04 -3.35
N GLU A 172 16.82 8.26 -4.42
CA GLU A 172 15.78 8.15 -5.42
C GLU A 172 15.01 6.85 -5.28
N LEU A 173 13.71 6.91 -5.42
CA LEU A 173 12.84 5.73 -5.46
C LEU A 173 11.67 5.92 -6.43
N ARG A 174 11.18 4.80 -6.95
CA ARG A 174 10.00 4.71 -7.80
C ARG A 174 9.09 3.61 -7.29
N VAL A 175 7.81 3.91 -7.18
CA VAL A 175 6.78 2.92 -6.87
C VAL A 175 6.06 2.59 -8.17
N GLU A 176 6.10 1.32 -8.52
CA GLU A 176 5.54 0.77 -9.74
C GLU A 176 4.35 -0.15 -9.41
N SER A 177 3.34 -0.15 -10.25
CA SER A 177 2.41 -1.28 -10.31
C SER A 177 2.99 -2.37 -11.22
N ARG A 178 2.24 -3.42 -11.47
CA ARG A 178 2.66 -4.48 -12.38
C ARG A 178 2.73 -4.03 -13.84
N THR A 179 2.14 -2.89 -14.20
CA THR A 179 1.99 -2.42 -15.59
C THR A 179 2.47 -0.98 -15.81
N GLN A 180 2.59 -0.16 -14.75
CA GLN A 180 2.86 1.28 -14.90
C GLN A 180 3.57 1.89 -13.69
N ASN A 181 4.25 3.00 -13.92
CA ASN A 181 4.76 3.85 -12.84
C ASN A 181 3.60 4.53 -12.10
N LEU A 182 3.64 4.49 -10.77
CA LEU A 182 2.66 5.15 -9.92
C LEU A 182 3.22 6.46 -9.33
N TYR A 183 4.46 6.39 -8.81
CA TYR A 183 5.10 7.52 -8.15
C TYR A 183 6.62 7.46 -8.37
N SER A 184 7.23 8.63 -8.50
CA SER A 184 8.69 8.81 -8.43
C SER A 184 8.97 9.89 -7.39
N LYS A 185 9.95 9.64 -6.52
CA LYS A 185 10.28 10.56 -5.43
C LYS A 185 11.79 10.58 -5.22
N THR A 186 12.32 11.79 -5.01
CA THR A 186 13.67 12.01 -4.52
C THR A 186 13.55 12.44 -3.07
N LEU A 187 14.24 11.75 -2.17
CA LEU A 187 14.27 12.05 -0.74
C LEU A 187 15.41 13.00 -0.43
N GLU A 188 15.42 13.56 0.76
CA GLU A 188 16.51 14.43 1.23
C GLU A 188 17.75 13.60 1.59
N ASN A 189 17.54 12.43 2.18
CA ASN A 189 18.59 11.57 2.74
C ASN A 189 18.75 10.27 1.96
N SER A 190 19.93 9.66 2.08
CA SER A 190 20.26 8.39 1.45
C SER A 190 19.41 7.23 1.97
N ILE A 191 18.95 6.37 1.07
CA ILE A 191 18.11 5.22 1.38
C ILE A 191 18.98 4.04 1.79
N TYR A 192 18.76 3.47 2.96
CA TYR A 192 19.36 2.21 3.39
C TYR A 192 18.62 1.01 2.81
N LEU A 193 17.31 0.94 3.04
CA LEU A 193 16.45 -0.12 2.51
C LEU A 193 14.98 0.33 2.48
N CYS A 194 14.21 -0.39 1.67
CA CYS A 194 12.77 -0.24 1.57
C CYS A 194 12.07 -1.58 1.83
N ALA A 195 10.83 -1.53 2.29
CA ALA A 195 9.91 -2.66 2.33
C ALA A 195 8.54 -2.24 1.79
N MET A 196 7.89 -3.11 1.03
CA MET A 196 6.57 -2.89 0.45
C MET A 196 5.58 -3.88 1.06
N SER A 197 4.43 -3.38 1.49
CA SER A 197 3.35 -4.21 2.01
C SER A 197 2.43 -4.73 0.90
N ASP A 198 1.63 -5.73 1.21
CA ASP A 198 0.61 -6.29 0.31
C ASP A 198 -0.45 -5.26 -0.13
N THR A 199 -0.70 -4.24 0.68
CA THR A 199 -1.67 -3.16 0.40
C THR A 199 -1.05 -1.93 -0.26
N GLY A 200 0.27 -1.96 -0.55
CA GLY A 200 1.01 -0.87 -1.18
C GLY A 200 1.48 0.21 -0.20
N THR A 201 1.48 -0.06 1.11
CA THR A 201 2.16 0.77 2.11
C THR A 201 3.66 0.57 1.97
N LEU A 202 4.43 1.65 1.94
CA LEU A 202 5.88 1.64 1.75
C LEU A 202 6.60 2.11 3.01
N ALA A 203 7.53 1.31 3.52
CA ALA A 203 8.47 1.71 4.56
C ALA A 203 9.82 2.00 3.92
N VAL A 204 10.42 3.12 4.28
CA VAL A 204 11.73 3.58 3.79
C VAL A 204 12.60 3.92 4.98
N ALA A 205 13.73 3.25 5.11
CA ALA A 205 14.75 3.59 6.08
C ALA A 205 15.83 4.44 5.39
N THR A 206 16.11 5.60 5.94
CA THR A 206 17.08 6.57 5.42
C THR A 206 18.12 6.91 6.45
N ASP A 207 19.21 7.50 5.98
CA ASP A 207 20.12 8.26 6.81
C ASP A 207 19.38 9.44 7.47
N SER A 208 19.95 9.99 8.52
CA SER A 208 19.41 11.15 9.24
C SER A 208 20.54 11.98 9.83
N ALA A 209 20.39 13.31 9.79
CA ALA A 209 21.33 14.22 10.40
C ALA A 209 21.23 14.24 11.94
N ASP A 210 20.02 14.02 12.47
CA ASP A 210 19.69 14.20 13.88
C ASP A 210 19.53 12.88 14.64
N SER A 211 19.53 11.74 13.94
CA SER A 211 19.35 10.40 14.51
C SER A 211 20.23 9.39 13.78
N THR A 212 20.31 8.15 14.29
CA THR A 212 21.09 7.08 13.66
C THR A 212 20.46 6.65 12.33
N ALA A 213 19.14 6.68 12.23
CA ALA A 213 18.37 6.44 11.04
C ALA A 213 16.97 6.98 11.21
N ARG A 214 16.32 7.28 10.09
CA ARG A 214 14.88 7.61 10.07
C ARG A 214 14.14 6.55 9.28
N LEU A 215 13.12 5.96 9.89
CA LEU A 215 12.18 5.08 9.23
C LEU A 215 10.89 5.86 8.95
N THR A 216 10.56 6.07 7.69
CA THR A 216 9.32 6.73 7.28
C THR A 216 8.38 5.73 6.61
N VAL A 217 7.12 5.72 7.03
CA VAL A 217 6.07 4.88 6.43
C VAL A 217 5.13 5.75 5.62
N TYR A 218 5.00 5.42 4.34
CA TYR A 218 4.10 6.07 3.38
C TYR A 218 2.89 5.21 3.11
N THR A 219 1.74 5.84 3.00
CA THR A 219 0.50 5.18 2.54
C THR A 219 0.63 4.74 1.07
N SER A 220 -0.32 3.95 0.59
CA SER A 220 -0.41 3.55 -0.82
C SER A 220 -0.56 4.72 -1.80
N THR A 221 -0.81 5.94 -1.31
CA THR A 221 -0.86 7.20 -2.09
C THR A 221 0.37 8.07 -1.91
N MET A 222 1.45 7.54 -1.32
CA MET A 222 2.72 8.22 -1.03
C MET A 222 2.61 9.43 -0.10
N SER A 223 1.55 9.48 0.73
CA SER A 223 1.47 10.41 1.86
C SER A 223 2.16 9.79 3.06
N GLU A 224 2.95 10.58 3.77
CA GLU A 224 3.58 10.14 5.03
C GLU A 224 2.48 9.79 6.06
N GLN A 225 2.57 8.60 6.63
CA GLN A 225 1.66 8.11 7.66
C GLN A 225 2.26 8.31 9.04
N LEU A 226 3.53 7.95 9.19
CA LEU A 226 4.32 8.13 10.41
C LEU A 226 5.81 8.09 10.08
N HIS A 227 6.62 8.58 10.99
CA HIS A 227 8.06 8.33 11.01
C HIS A 227 8.53 7.93 12.41
N TRP A 228 9.66 7.25 12.45
CA TRP A 228 10.35 6.84 13.65
C TRP A 228 11.82 7.20 13.51
N ASP A 229 12.28 8.13 14.34
CA ASP A 229 13.69 8.51 14.44
C ASP A 229 14.40 7.54 15.38
N MET A 230 15.27 6.71 14.83
CA MET A 230 15.96 5.66 15.55
C MET A 230 17.21 6.21 16.23
N THR A 231 17.33 5.94 17.52
CA THR A 231 18.45 6.36 18.36
C THR A 231 19.66 5.43 18.20
N GLY A 232 20.83 5.85 18.66
CA GLY A 232 22.06 5.04 18.67
C GLY A 232 21.87 3.63 19.24
N PRO A 233 21.27 3.46 20.44
CA PRO A 233 20.98 2.15 21.00
C PRO A 233 20.03 1.28 20.17
N GLN A 234 19.10 1.89 19.42
CA GLN A 234 18.16 1.15 18.54
C GLN A 234 18.86 0.66 17.27
N GLY A 235 19.81 1.45 16.75
CA GLY A 235 20.66 1.07 15.62
C GLY A 235 20.12 1.44 14.25
N THR A 236 20.82 1.00 13.20
CA THR A 236 20.48 1.22 11.80
C THR A 236 19.72 0.02 11.25
N PRO A 237 18.56 0.22 10.60
CA PRO A 237 17.76 -0.86 10.01
C PRO A 237 18.52 -1.62 8.93
N VAL A 238 18.49 -2.96 8.98
CA VAL A 238 19.12 -3.85 8.01
C VAL A 238 18.14 -4.84 7.36
N ARG A 239 17.01 -5.09 8.00
CA ARG A 239 15.88 -5.89 7.46
C ARG A 239 14.57 -5.29 7.89
N MET A 240 13.59 -5.34 7.02
CA MET A 240 12.21 -4.93 7.30
C MET A 240 11.23 -5.88 6.63
N ALA A 241 10.13 -6.20 7.30
CA ALA A 241 9.07 -7.02 6.75
C ALA A 241 7.71 -6.58 7.29
N PHE A 242 6.74 -6.36 6.39
CA PHE A 242 5.36 -6.08 6.77
C PHE A 242 4.60 -7.36 7.12
N ALA A 243 3.71 -7.27 8.10
CA ALA A 243 2.69 -8.28 8.32
C ALA A 243 1.69 -8.31 7.15
N ALA A 244 1.02 -9.44 6.93
CA ALA A 244 0.10 -9.62 5.81
C ALA A 244 -1.08 -8.63 5.83
N ASP A 245 -1.52 -8.20 7.02
CA ASP A 245 -2.56 -7.17 7.19
C ASP A 245 -2.05 -5.74 6.95
N SER A 246 -0.74 -5.56 6.72
CA SER A 246 -0.06 -4.27 6.52
C SER A 246 -0.20 -3.28 7.68
N ARG A 247 -0.52 -3.76 8.89
CA ARG A 247 -0.68 -2.92 10.10
C ARG A 247 0.55 -2.90 10.99
N ARG A 248 1.44 -3.87 10.81
CA ARG A 248 2.66 -4.00 11.60
C ARG A 248 3.86 -4.16 10.68
N LEU A 249 4.98 -3.64 11.13
CA LEU A 249 6.28 -3.73 10.47
C LEU A 249 7.29 -4.30 11.44
N ALA A 250 7.92 -5.42 11.09
CA ALA A 250 9.08 -5.93 11.81
C ALA A 250 10.33 -5.24 11.25
N VAL A 251 11.23 -4.82 12.14
CA VAL A 251 12.46 -4.11 11.82
C VAL A 251 13.61 -4.74 12.59
N ALA A 252 14.58 -5.30 11.90
CA ALA A 252 15.85 -5.66 12.49
C ALA A 252 16.86 -4.54 12.24
N ALA A 253 17.51 -4.09 13.30
CA ALA A 253 18.48 -3.02 13.28
C ALA A 253 19.76 -3.44 13.94
N VAL A 254 20.89 -2.85 13.54
CA VAL A 254 22.23 -3.15 14.02
C VAL A 254 22.84 -1.92 14.65
N THR A 255 23.41 -2.10 15.84
CA THR A 255 24.17 -1.10 16.55
C THR A 255 25.47 -1.69 17.08
N SER A 256 26.33 -0.86 17.64
CA SER A 256 27.53 -1.28 18.37
C SER A 256 27.40 -0.86 19.83
N SER A 257 27.57 -1.81 20.74
CA SER A 257 27.61 -1.56 22.19
C SER A 257 28.92 -2.12 22.75
N ALA A 258 29.68 -1.27 23.41
CA ALA A 258 31.01 -1.62 23.96
C ALA A 258 31.97 -2.27 22.94
N GLY A 259 31.91 -1.85 21.68
CA GLY A 259 32.73 -2.38 20.58
C GLY A 259 32.27 -3.74 20.03
N GLN A 260 31.15 -4.26 20.49
CA GLN A 260 30.53 -5.49 19.97
C GLN A 260 29.32 -5.17 19.12
N LEU A 261 29.11 -5.94 18.06
CA LEU A 261 27.92 -5.86 17.23
C LEU A 261 26.70 -6.32 18.07
N GLN A 262 25.65 -5.53 18.00
CA GLN A 262 24.37 -5.83 18.63
C GLN A 262 23.26 -5.69 17.59
N ALA A 263 22.42 -6.70 17.48
CA ALA A 263 21.22 -6.69 16.64
C ALA A 263 19.98 -6.59 17.51
N ASN A 264 19.11 -5.66 17.17
CA ASN A 264 17.84 -5.44 17.83
C ASN A 264 16.70 -5.77 16.86
N LEU A 265 15.70 -6.44 17.35
CA LEU A 265 14.48 -6.72 16.58
C LEU A 265 13.31 -5.98 17.22
N PHE A 266 12.58 -5.24 16.41
CA PHE A 266 11.43 -4.46 16.82
C PHE A 266 10.19 -4.81 15.99
N VAL A 267 9.02 -4.57 16.56
CA VAL A 267 7.74 -4.49 15.84
C VAL A 267 7.15 -3.10 16.03
N LEU A 268 6.88 -2.43 14.95
CA LEU A 268 6.21 -1.14 14.89
C LEU A 268 4.74 -1.35 14.52
N ASN A 269 3.82 -0.94 15.39
CA ASN A 269 2.41 -0.87 15.09
C ASN A 269 2.11 0.47 14.39
N LEU A 270 1.68 0.42 13.13
CA LEU A 270 1.48 1.62 12.30
C LEU A 270 0.33 2.53 12.76
N ALA A 271 -0.56 2.03 13.60
CA ALA A 271 -1.65 2.83 14.18
C ALA A 271 -1.23 3.56 15.46
N GLN A 272 -0.28 3.01 16.21
CA GLN A 272 0.19 3.55 17.49
C GLN A 272 1.49 4.34 17.35
N GLY A 273 2.36 3.92 16.41
CA GLY A 273 3.66 4.57 16.18
C GLY A 273 4.78 4.16 17.14
N ASP A 274 4.48 3.45 18.22
CA ASP A 274 5.47 3.05 19.22
C ASP A 274 6.07 1.68 18.87
N PRO A 275 7.40 1.54 18.79
CA PRO A 275 8.07 0.28 18.54
C PRO A 275 8.13 -0.57 19.81
N VAL A 276 7.83 -1.87 19.68
CA VAL A 276 8.04 -2.88 20.70
C VAL A 276 9.31 -3.65 20.39
N GLN A 277 10.27 -3.68 21.30
CA GLN A 277 11.49 -4.48 21.16
C GLN A 277 11.19 -5.94 21.47
N LEU A 278 11.43 -6.84 20.49
CA LEU A 278 11.25 -8.28 20.63
C LEU A 278 12.49 -8.98 21.17
N SER A 279 13.65 -8.59 20.67
CA SER A 279 14.93 -9.18 21.07
C SER A 279 16.08 -8.20 20.91
N SER A 280 17.16 -8.50 21.62
CA SER A 280 18.46 -7.87 21.49
C SER A 280 19.53 -8.96 21.69
N GLY A 281 20.49 -9.04 20.78
CA GLY A 281 21.52 -10.08 20.78
C GLY A 281 22.68 -9.72 19.87
N ASP A 282 23.64 -10.63 19.77
CA ASP A 282 24.87 -10.48 18.97
C ASP A 282 24.75 -11.01 17.53
N SER A 283 23.61 -11.62 17.21
CA SER A 283 23.37 -12.24 15.91
C SER A 283 22.33 -11.44 15.09
N VAL A 284 22.71 -11.13 13.86
CA VAL A 284 21.83 -10.41 12.90
C VAL A 284 20.96 -11.41 12.16
N PRO A 285 19.63 -11.22 12.06
CA PRO A 285 18.81 -12.11 11.27
C PRO A 285 19.18 -12.05 9.78
N GLN A 286 19.46 -13.22 9.20
CA GLN A 286 19.69 -13.39 7.78
C GLN A 286 18.39 -13.24 6.98
N TRP A 287 17.28 -13.62 7.60
CA TRP A 287 15.94 -13.49 7.03
C TRP A 287 14.93 -13.05 8.11
N LEU A 288 13.95 -12.25 7.71
CA LEU A 288 12.91 -11.71 8.57
C LEU A 288 11.57 -11.72 7.82
N GLY A 289 10.52 -12.24 8.45
CA GLY A 289 9.17 -12.26 7.89
C GLY A 289 8.10 -12.53 8.94
N TRP A 290 6.86 -12.65 8.50
CA TRP A 290 5.71 -12.88 9.35
C TRP A 290 5.04 -14.20 9.01
N LEU A 291 4.89 -15.10 9.97
CA LEU A 291 4.09 -16.34 9.79
C LEU A 291 2.58 -16.04 9.78
N ASN A 292 2.16 -15.05 10.57
CA ASN A 292 0.81 -14.51 10.58
C ASN A 292 0.87 -13.06 11.08
N ASN A 293 -0.27 -12.41 11.30
CA ASN A 293 -0.28 -11.00 11.71
C ASN A 293 0.33 -10.74 13.10
N ASP A 294 0.44 -11.77 13.96
CA ASP A 294 0.89 -11.63 15.36
C ASP A 294 2.22 -12.32 15.64
N THR A 295 2.84 -12.94 14.64
CA THR A 295 4.01 -13.80 14.84
C THR A 295 5.09 -13.51 13.82
N VAL A 296 6.26 -13.07 14.29
CA VAL A 296 7.45 -12.77 13.49
C VAL A 296 8.38 -13.96 13.50
N LEU A 297 8.85 -14.39 12.34
CA LEU A 297 9.94 -15.34 12.16
C LEU A 297 11.22 -14.58 11.83
N ALA A 298 12.25 -14.79 12.63
CA ALA A 298 13.61 -14.34 12.35
C ALA A 298 14.52 -15.57 12.21
N VAL A 299 15.23 -15.67 11.09
CA VAL A 299 16.20 -16.75 10.86
C VAL A 299 17.61 -16.16 11.00
N TYR A 300 18.33 -16.64 11.98
CA TYR A 300 19.71 -16.28 12.28
C TYR A 300 20.69 -17.29 11.66
N GLU A 301 21.98 -17.11 11.90
CA GLU A 301 23.00 -18.00 11.39
C GLU A 301 22.84 -19.46 11.91
N ASN A 302 22.50 -19.61 13.20
CA ASN A 302 22.45 -20.90 13.88
C ASN A 302 21.04 -21.38 14.18
N CYS A 303 20.05 -20.52 14.18
CA CYS A 303 18.68 -20.86 14.58
C CYS A 303 17.63 -20.02 13.89
N ALA A 304 16.42 -20.55 13.79
CA ALA A 304 15.21 -19.81 13.50
C ALA A 304 14.42 -19.59 14.80
N VAL A 305 13.89 -18.39 14.99
CA VAL A 305 13.15 -18.01 16.21
C VAL A 305 11.84 -17.36 15.83
N VAL A 306 10.78 -17.77 16.50
CA VAL A 306 9.44 -17.17 16.38
C VAL A 306 9.17 -16.30 17.60
N TYR A 307 8.86 -15.03 17.34
CA TYR A 307 8.47 -14.06 18.36
C TYR A 307 7.01 -13.68 18.21
N GLY A 308 6.31 -13.55 19.32
CA GLY A 308 5.04 -12.84 19.35
C GLY A 308 5.25 -11.35 19.14
N ALA A 309 4.30 -10.68 18.48
CA ALA A 309 4.34 -9.23 18.33
C ALA A 309 4.27 -8.45 19.67
N ASP A 310 3.98 -9.15 20.75
CA ASP A 310 3.97 -8.68 22.15
C ASP A 310 5.34 -8.74 22.85
N GLY A 311 6.38 -9.31 22.20
CA GLY A 311 7.76 -9.38 22.67
C GLY A 311 8.22 -10.74 23.20
N GLY A 312 7.34 -11.76 23.26
CA GLY A 312 7.69 -13.09 23.76
C GLY A 312 8.29 -14.02 22.69
N GLU A 313 9.39 -14.71 22.98
CA GLU A 313 9.85 -15.86 22.19
C GLU A 313 8.83 -17.00 22.35
N ARG A 314 8.32 -17.53 21.23
CA ARG A 314 7.29 -18.59 21.20
C ARG A 314 7.85 -19.94 20.76
N GLY A 315 8.93 -19.94 19.99
CA GLY A 315 9.55 -21.17 19.49
C GLY A 315 10.93 -20.90 18.92
N ARG A 316 11.75 -21.96 18.93
CA ARG A 316 13.11 -21.94 18.40
C ARG A 316 13.41 -23.26 17.70
N PHE A 317 14.08 -23.15 16.56
CA PHE A 317 14.57 -24.30 15.78
C PHE A 317 16.06 -24.11 15.52
N ASP A 318 16.88 -25.09 15.87
CA ASP A 318 18.33 -25.13 15.61
C ASP A 318 18.57 -25.58 14.16
N LEU A 319 19.38 -24.83 13.41
CA LEU A 319 19.71 -25.16 12.02
C LEU A 319 20.75 -26.29 11.87
N GLY A 320 21.27 -26.80 12.99
CA GLY A 320 22.20 -27.95 12.99
C GLY A 320 23.51 -27.71 12.27
N GLY A 321 23.95 -26.46 12.21
CA GLY A 321 25.15 -26.04 11.48
C GLY A 321 24.99 -25.93 9.96
N GLY A 322 23.80 -26.07 9.43
CA GLY A 322 23.47 -25.79 8.03
C GLY A 322 23.38 -24.29 7.76
N SER A 323 23.93 -23.83 6.65
CA SER A 323 23.79 -22.44 6.19
C SER A 323 22.44 -22.21 5.52
N LEU A 324 21.79 -21.11 5.83
CA LEU A 324 20.51 -20.75 5.21
C LEU A 324 20.71 -20.35 3.74
N VAL A 325 20.07 -21.07 2.82
CA VAL A 325 20.06 -20.75 1.38
C VAL A 325 18.82 -19.97 0.99
N SER A 326 17.64 -20.42 1.45
CA SER A 326 16.36 -19.81 1.08
C SER A 326 15.30 -20.07 2.15
N VAL A 327 14.36 -19.14 2.24
CA VAL A 327 13.15 -19.25 3.05
C VAL A 327 11.93 -19.03 2.16
N SER A 328 10.96 -19.91 2.27
CA SER A 328 9.64 -19.71 1.71
C SER A 328 8.59 -19.83 2.82
N GLN A 329 7.65 -18.93 2.87
CA GLN A 329 6.56 -18.94 3.84
C GLN A 329 5.21 -18.99 3.14
N ASP A 330 4.26 -19.65 3.80
CA ASP A 330 2.86 -19.72 3.38
C ASP A 330 1.98 -19.61 4.62
N GLY A 331 1.54 -18.40 4.92
CA GLY A 331 0.74 -18.13 6.12
C GLY A 331 1.42 -18.63 7.40
N ALA A 332 0.93 -19.72 7.97
CA ALA A 332 1.36 -20.20 9.26
C ALA A 332 2.60 -21.11 9.25
N ASN A 333 3.15 -21.44 8.08
CA ASN A 333 4.28 -22.37 7.97
C ASN A 333 5.46 -21.75 7.24
N ALA A 334 6.66 -22.23 7.52
CA ALA A 334 7.89 -21.86 6.83
C ALA A 334 8.61 -23.09 6.27
N ALA A 335 9.18 -22.94 5.10
CA ALA A 335 10.10 -23.92 4.52
C ALA A 335 11.49 -23.29 4.48
N LEU A 336 12.46 -23.94 5.10
CA LEU A 336 13.85 -23.54 5.08
C LEU A 336 14.63 -24.49 4.14
N LEU A 337 15.47 -23.92 3.32
CA LEU A 337 16.48 -24.67 2.59
C LEU A 337 17.84 -24.41 3.25
N LEU A 338 18.44 -25.43 3.78
CA LEU A 338 19.72 -25.38 4.48
C LEU A 338 20.77 -26.12 3.66
N GLU A 339 21.93 -25.53 3.48
CA GLU A 339 23.07 -26.16 2.83
C GLU A 339 24.06 -26.63 3.87
N ASN A 340 24.46 -27.89 3.76
CA ASN A 340 25.52 -28.50 4.56
C ASN A 340 26.51 -29.23 3.63
N GLY A 341 27.53 -28.52 3.21
CA GLY A 341 28.49 -28.97 2.20
C GLY A 341 27.84 -29.14 0.82
N GLN A 342 27.73 -30.35 0.31
CA GLN A 342 27.16 -30.65 -1.02
C GLN A 342 25.68 -31.08 -0.94
N VAL A 343 25.07 -31.09 0.23
CA VAL A 343 23.72 -31.55 0.44
C VAL A 343 22.86 -30.39 0.90
N CYS A 344 21.73 -30.21 0.26
CA CYS A 344 20.70 -29.29 0.73
C CYS A 344 19.62 -30.07 1.48
N THR A 345 19.26 -29.57 2.65
CA THR A 345 18.17 -30.10 3.48
C THR A 345 16.99 -29.16 3.43
N ALA A 346 15.85 -29.65 2.95
CA ALA A 346 14.59 -28.92 3.03
C ALA A 346 13.89 -29.25 4.34
N VAL A 347 13.60 -28.24 5.14
CA VAL A 347 12.91 -28.38 6.42
C VAL A 347 11.60 -27.61 6.36
N LEU A 348 10.48 -28.28 6.63
CA LEU A 348 9.16 -27.64 6.74
C LEU A 348 8.80 -27.53 8.22
N LEU A 349 8.53 -26.31 8.64
CA LEU A 349 8.20 -25.95 10.02
C LEU A 349 6.76 -25.41 10.08
N ASP A 350 6.05 -25.76 11.15
CA ASP A 350 4.77 -25.13 11.47
C ASP A 350 4.96 -23.77 12.16
N LYS A 351 3.85 -23.15 12.57
CA LYS A 351 3.83 -21.84 13.23
C LYS A 351 4.58 -21.78 14.58
N ASP A 352 4.80 -22.94 15.21
CA ASP A 352 5.49 -23.08 16.49
C ASP A 352 6.91 -23.65 16.31
N LEU A 353 7.40 -23.73 15.06
CA LEU A 353 8.68 -24.27 14.61
C LEU A 353 8.85 -25.79 14.87
N ASN A 354 7.78 -26.54 14.98
CA ASN A 354 7.88 -27.99 14.97
C ASN A 354 8.13 -28.49 13.54
N VAL A 355 9.05 -29.43 13.39
CA VAL A 355 9.39 -30.04 12.10
C VAL A 355 8.24 -30.92 11.62
N GLN A 356 7.62 -30.52 10.51
CA GLN A 356 6.60 -31.29 9.82
C GLN A 356 7.22 -32.25 8.78
N TYR A 357 8.31 -31.81 8.18
CA TYR A 357 9.07 -32.60 7.20
C TYR A 357 10.52 -32.16 7.20
N SER A 358 11.44 -33.13 7.02
CA SER A 358 12.84 -32.88 6.72
C SER A 358 13.31 -33.88 5.68
N GLY A 359 13.97 -33.39 4.62
CA GLY A 359 14.46 -34.25 3.55
C GLY A 359 15.69 -33.66 2.88
N ASN A 360 16.64 -34.54 2.55
CA ASN A 360 17.85 -34.17 1.87
C ASN A 360 17.69 -34.27 0.35
N GLY A 361 18.32 -33.36 -0.36
CA GLY A 361 18.32 -33.29 -1.81
C GLY A 361 19.66 -32.81 -2.38
N PRO A 362 19.81 -32.80 -3.71
CA PRO A 362 20.96 -32.21 -4.35
C PRO A 362 21.03 -30.70 -4.07
N ALA A 363 22.16 -30.08 -4.37
CA ALA A 363 22.34 -28.64 -4.27
C ALA A 363 21.18 -27.89 -5.00
N ALA A 364 20.56 -26.98 -4.31
CA ALA A 364 19.45 -26.19 -4.81
C ALA A 364 19.57 -24.75 -4.31
N ASN A 365 19.16 -23.79 -5.12
CA ASN A 365 19.29 -22.37 -4.80
C ASN A 365 18.00 -21.77 -4.21
N GLN A 366 16.88 -22.49 -4.30
CA GLN A 366 15.59 -21.97 -3.86
C GLN A 366 14.64 -23.10 -3.46
N ILE A 367 13.85 -22.82 -2.44
CA ILE A 367 12.69 -23.64 -2.03
C ILE A 367 11.41 -22.84 -2.23
N LEU A 368 10.41 -23.45 -2.84
CA LEU A 368 9.09 -22.87 -3.00
C LEU A 368 8.07 -23.84 -2.40
N ARG A 369 7.26 -23.35 -1.47
CA ARG A 369 6.10 -24.07 -0.97
C ARG A 369 4.89 -23.65 -1.80
N ARG A 370 4.15 -24.64 -2.32
CA ARG A 370 2.79 -24.46 -2.82
C ARG A 370 1.80 -24.85 -1.72
N GLY A 371 0.93 -23.91 -1.35
CA GLY A 371 -0.21 -24.15 -0.49
C GLY A 371 -1.30 -24.94 -1.20
#